data_7cb8a73bbaf3119235e374d9f215ebcc
#
_entry.id   7cb8a73bbaf3119235e374d9f215ebcc
#
_cell.length_a   1.000
_cell.length_b   1.000
_cell.length_c   1.000
_cell.angle_alpha   90.00
_cell.angle_beta   90.00
_cell.angle_gamma   90.00
#
_symmetry.space_group_name_H-M   'P 1'
#
loop_
_entity.id
_entity.type
_entity.pdbx_description
1 polymer ?
#
loop_
_entity_poly.entity_id
_entity_poly.type
_entity_poly.pdbx_seq_one_letter_code
_entity_poly.pdbx_strand_id
1 'polypeptide(L)'
;LADYESLEPQIKGVICHQVARHPDNWRMQTTLPKFLKQLNIPGLQGIDTRELVKKLRIHGTLKGKITDSKENAASIAQELKQKNITQGVISRVSTKNSYPVPGSKRNIVVVDFGIKHSILRELAERDCNCIVLPYTATAEELLNLNPDGVLLSNGPGNPEEMLTAAKMVQEVEKHVPLFGICMGHQVFALANGASTYKMKFGHRGFNHPVREIATGNIGFTSQNHGYAVDPKSIDKENLMITHVEVNDGTVEGLRHKKYPAFSVQFHPDATPGPHDEDSLFDDFMSMIDQRKEEE
;
A
#
# COMPACT_ATOMS: atom_id res chain seq x y z
N LEU A 1 -2.11 16.50 13.13
CA LEU A 1 -0.90 15.71 12.78
C LEU A 1 -1.11 14.22 12.98
N ALA A 2 -1.90 13.80 13.98
CA ALA A 2 -2.16 12.37 14.26
C ALA A 2 -2.84 11.63 13.09
N ASP A 3 -3.59 12.33 12.25
CA ASP A 3 -4.29 11.76 11.10
C ASP A 3 -3.44 11.81 9.80
N TYR A 4 -2.18 12.27 9.85
CA TYR A 4 -1.32 12.35 8.68
C TYR A 4 -0.61 11.01 8.45
N GLU A 5 -0.81 10.48 7.25
CA GLU A 5 -0.22 9.19 6.83
C GLU A 5 1.09 9.37 6.05
N SER A 6 1.51 10.61 5.81
CA SER A 6 2.79 10.97 5.19
C SER A 6 3.19 12.39 5.60
N LEU A 7 4.47 12.70 5.53
CA LEU A 7 4.97 14.07 5.76
C LEU A 7 4.43 15.04 4.71
N GLU A 8 4.39 14.62 3.46
CA GLU A 8 3.88 15.40 2.33
C GLU A 8 2.92 14.56 1.48
N PRO A 9 1.66 15.01 1.31
CA PRO A 9 0.73 14.36 0.39
C PRO A 9 1.26 14.40 -1.05
N GLN A 10 1.33 13.25 -1.70
CA GLN A 10 1.86 13.13 -3.07
C GLN A 10 0.78 13.30 -4.15
N ILE A 11 -0.44 13.63 -3.76
CA ILE A 11 -1.55 13.92 -4.68
C ILE A 11 -1.25 15.17 -5.52
N LYS A 12 -1.74 15.18 -6.76
CA LYS A 12 -1.52 16.29 -7.70
C LYS A 12 -2.70 17.26 -7.79
N GLY A 13 -3.80 16.93 -7.14
CA GLY A 13 -4.98 17.78 -7.05
C GLY A 13 -6.11 17.11 -6.30
N VAL A 14 -7.08 17.89 -5.86
CA VAL A 14 -8.29 17.43 -5.16
C VAL A 14 -9.51 17.90 -5.93
N ILE A 15 -10.44 16.96 -6.19
CA ILE A 15 -11.75 17.27 -6.78
C ILE A 15 -12.82 16.85 -5.78
N CYS A 16 -13.71 17.77 -5.43
CA CYS A 16 -14.78 17.50 -4.48
C CYS A 16 -16.10 18.17 -4.89
N HIS A 17 -17.20 17.69 -4.34
CA HIS A 17 -18.49 18.34 -4.54
C HIS A 17 -18.56 19.65 -3.75
N GLN A 18 -18.22 19.60 -2.47
CA GLN A 18 -18.27 20.76 -1.58
C GLN A 18 -17.20 20.65 -0.50
N VAL A 19 -16.63 21.77 -0.12
CA VAL A 19 -15.72 21.91 1.03
C VAL A 19 -16.44 22.62 2.17
N ALA A 20 -16.30 22.12 3.39
CA ALA A 20 -16.82 22.77 4.57
C ALA A 20 -16.14 24.15 4.76
N ARG A 21 -16.94 25.21 4.76
CA ARG A 21 -16.44 26.60 5.00
C ARG A 21 -16.04 26.79 6.47
N HIS A 22 -16.79 26.18 7.36
CA HIS A 22 -16.57 26.18 8.81
C HIS A 22 -16.51 24.73 9.27
N PRO A 23 -15.33 24.07 9.21
CA PRO A 23 -15.19 22.70 9.70
C PRO A 23 -15.38 22.68 11.22
N ASP A 24 -16.16 21.70 11.68
CA ASP A 24 -16.55 21.53 13.08
C ASP A 24 -16.12 20.15 13.58
N ASN A 25 -14.82 19.91 13.59
CA ASN A 25 -14.22 18.70 14.15
C ASN A 25 -13.24 19.10 15.26
N TRP A 26 -13.33 18.45 16.41
CA TRP A 26 -12.47 18.76 17.56
C TRP A 26 -10.97 18.60 17.28
N ARG A 27 -10.59 17.77 16.28
CA ARG A 27 -9.20 17.62 15.82
C ARG A 27 -8.76 18.67 14.80
N MET A 28 -9.65 19.54 14.35
CA MET A 28 -9.38 20.50 13.29
C MET A 28 -8.27 21.48 13.70
N GLN A 29 -7.19 21.49 12.95
CA GLN A 29 -6.08 22.44 13.09
C GLN A 29 -6.06 23.49 11.97
N THR A 30 -6.57 23.13 10.79
CA THR A 30 -6.64 24.02 9.63
C THR A 30 -7.79 23.59 8.71
N THR A 31 -8.20 24.47 7.80
CA THR A 31 -9.19 24.15 6.77
C THR A 31 -8.53 23.47 5.57
N LEU A 32 -9.25 22.60 4.87
CA LEU A 32 -8.73 21.92 3.67
C LEU A 32 -8.19 22.91 2.61
N PRO A 33 -8.88 24.04 2.25
CA PRO A 33 -8.33 25.01 1.30
C PRO A 33 -7.01 25.64 1.76
N LYS A 34 -6.88 25.96 3.05
CA LYS A 34 -5.65 26.53 3.61
C LYS A 34 -4.51 25.52 3.55
N PHE A 35 -4.79 24.26 3.91
CA PHE A 35 -3.83 23.16 3.85
C PHE A 35 -3.33 22.91 2.42
N LEU A 36 -4.24 22.77 1.45
CA LEU A 36 -3.88 22.57 0.05
C LEU A 36 -3.07 23.75 -0.52
N LYS A 37 -3.42 25.00 -0.12
CA LYS A 37 -2.66 26.17 -0.53
C LYS A 37 -1.24 26.18 0.01
N GLN A 38 -1.03 25.77 1.25
CA GLN A 38 0.32 25.66 1.84
C GLN A 38 1.20 24.67 1.11
N LEU A 39 0.60 23.60 0.55
CA LEU A 39 1.28 22.54 -0.19
C LEU A 39 1.30 22.75 -1.71
N ASN A 40 0.78 23.89 -2.20
CA ASN A 40 0.63 24.17 -3.63
C ASN A 40 -0.14 23.07 -4.40
N ILE A 41 -1.13 22.46 -3.76
CA ILE A 41 -1.99 21.44 -4.36
C ILE A 41 -3.27 22.10 -4.87
N PRO A 42 -3.58 22.06 -6.19
CA PRO A 42 -4.80 22.63 -6.73
C PRO A 42 -6.04 21.86 -6.25
N GLY A 43 -7.10 22.60 -5.91
CA GLY A 43 -8.40 22.06 -5.52
C GLY A 43 -9.51 22.56 -6.42
N LEU A 44 -10.44 21.70 -6.78
CA LEU A 44 -11.62 22.03 -7.57
C LEU A 44 -12.87 21.56 -6.83
N GLN A 45 -13.81 22.48 -6.55
CA GLN A 45 -15.11 22.16 -5.95
C GLN A 45 -16.27 22.50 -6.89
N GLY A 46 -17.46 22.01 -6.56
CA GLY A 46 -18.68 22.24 -7.35
C GLY A 46 -18.83 21.25 -8.51
N ILE A 47 -18.07 20.17 -8.50
CA ILE A 47 -18.13 19.11 -9.51
C ILE A 47 -19.11 18.02 -9.08
N ASP A 48 -19.87 17.48 -10.04
CA ASP A 48 -20.65 16.25 -9.83
C ASP A 48 -19.70 15.05 -9.72
N THR A 49 -19.24 14.80 -8.49
CA THR A 49 -18.31 13.69 -8.19
C THR A 49 -18.96 12.32 -8.36
N ARG A 50 -20.31 12.23 -8.24
CA ARG A 50 -21.04 10.99 -8.50
C ARG A 50 -21.00 10.61 -9.97
N GLU A 51 -21.23 11.57 -10.86
CA GLU A 51 -21.12 11.36 -12.31
C GLU A 51 -19.67 11.03 -12.73
N LEU A 52 -18.68 11.69 -12.09
CA LEU A 52 -17.27 11.37 -12.30
C LEU A 52 -16.95 9.93 -11.92
N VAL A 53 -17.43 9.46 -10.75
CA VAL A 53 -17.23 8.08 -10.30
C VAL A 53 -17.91 7.07 -11.24
N LYS A 54 -19.11 7.37 -11.77
CA LYS A 54 -19.75 6.50 -12.79
C LYS A 54 -18.88 6.36 -14.02
N LYS A 55 -18.30 7.45 -14.51
CA LYS A 55 -17.37 7.43 -15.66
C LYS A 55 -16.13 6.58 -15.36
N LEU A 56 -15.54 6.73 -14.17
CA LEU A 56 -14.41 5.89 -13.74
C LEU A 56 -14.76 4.40 -13.67
N ARG A 57 -15.98 4.05 -13.24
CA ARG A 57 -16.44 2.65 -13.25
C ARG A 57 -16.62 2.09 -14.65
N ILE A 58 -17.06 2.90 -15.61
CA ILE A 58 -17.27 2.48 -17.00
C ILE A 58 -15.93 2.33 -17.73
N HIS A 59 -15.06 3.34 -17.62
CA HIS A 59 -13.85 3.47 -18.44
C HIS A 59 -12.55 3.03 -17.71
N GLY A 60 -12.60 2.79 -16.40
CA GLY A 60 -11.42 2.56 -15.55
C GLY A 60 -10.78 3.87 -15.11
N THR A 61 -9.54 3.78 -14.62
CA THR A 61 -8.76 4.96 -14.22
C THR A 61 -8.48 5.88 -15.42
N LEU A 62 -8.73 7.17 -15.23
CA LEU A 62 -8.58 8.20 -16.27
C LEU A 62 -7.50 9.19 -15.89
N LYS A 63 -6.80 9.71 -16.90
CA LYS A 63 -5.88 10.84 -16.74
C LYS A 63 -6.67 12.13 -16.71
N GLY A 64 -6.34 13.05 -15.78
CA GLY A 64 -7.01 14.33 -15.64
C GLY A 64 -6.01 15.45 -15.38
N LYS A 65 -6.42 16.70 -15.68
CA LYS A 65 -5.65 17.92 -15.41
C LYS A 65 -6.60 18.97 -14.82
N ILE A 66 -6.22 19.54 -13.70
CA ILE A 66 -6.85 20.77 -13.18
C ILE A 66 -6.07 21.94 -13.75
N THR A 67 -6.74 22.88 -14.38
CA THR A 67 -6.10 24.03 -15.04
C THR A 67 -7.04 25.22 -15.08
N ASP A 68 -6.49 26.42 -15.04
CA ASP A 68 -7.12 27.69 -15.32
C ASP A 68 -6.83 28.18 -16.75
N SER A 69 -6.07 27.40 -17.53
CA SER A 69 -5.76 27.69 -18.92
C SER A 69 -7.02 27.76 -19.78
N LYS A 70 -7.05 28.73 -20.72
CA LYS A 70 -8.09 28.85 -21.73
C LYS A 70 -7.86 27.94 -22.94
N GLU A 71 -6.88 27.04 -22.88
CA GLU A 71 -6.64 26.06 -23.94
C GLU A 71 -7.87 25.17 -24.20
N ASN A 72 -7.99 24.73 -25.45
CA ASN A 72 -9.08 23.85 -25.85
C ASN A 72 -8.97 22.51 -25.08
N ALA A 73 -10.07 22.10 -24.46
CA ALA A 73 -10.15 20.85 -23.71
C ALA A 73 -9.73 19.60 -24.54
N ALA A 74 -9.99 19.62 -25.85
CA ALA A 74 -9.58 18.54 -26.76
C ALA A 74 -8.05 18.44 -26.88
N SER A 75 -7.35 19.59 -26.96
CA SER A 75 -5.87 19.64 -27.00
C SER A 75 -5.28 19.10 -25.73
N ILE A 76 -5.80 19.51 -24.56
CA ILE A 76 -5.37 19.02 -23.25
C ILE A 76 -5.61 17.50 -23.15
N ALA A 77 -6.76 17.00 -23.59
CA ALA A 77 -7.06 15.58 -23.58
C ALA A 77 -6.10 14.76 -24.46
N GLN A 78 -5.70 15.30 -25.61
CA GLN A 78 -4.73 14.66 -26.49
C GLN A 78 -3.33 14.63 -25.87
N GLU A 79 -2.89 15.71 -25.24
CA GLU A 79 -1.63 15.76 -24.47
C GLU A 79 -1.61 14.70 -23.37
N LEU A 80 -2.69 14.60 -22.58
CA LEU A 80 -2.80 13.65 -21.48
C LEU A 80 -2.76 12.19 -21.93
N LYS A 81 -3.31 11.85 -23.10
CA LYS A 81 -3.23 10.50 -23.65
C LYS A 81 -1.79 10.04 -23.87
N GLN A 82 -0.92 10.95 -24.30
CA GLN A 82 0.48 10.64 -24.61
C GLN A 82 1.37 10.58 -23.36
N LYS A 83 0.98 11.22 -22.25
CA LYS A 83 1.77 11.23 -21.00
C LYS A 83 1.68 9.91 -20.26
N ASN A 84 2.80 9.33 -19.89
CA ASN A 84 2.85 8.25 -18.90
C ASN A 84 3.00 8.85 -17.49
N ILE A 85 1.89 8.98 -16.77
CA ILE A 85 1.84 9.61 -15.44
C ILE A 85 2.05 8.62 -14.28
N THR A 86 2.05 7.32 -14.57
CA THR A 86 2.16 6.26 -13.56
C THR A 86 3.56 5.67 -13.44
N GLN A 87 4.46 5.96 -14.37
CA GLN A 87 5.82 5.43 -14.35
C GLN A 87 6.69 6.13 -13.30
N GLY A 88 7.52 5.34 -12.59
CA GLY A 88 8.49 5.84 -11.63
C GLY A 88 7.85 6.52 -10.41
N VAL A 89 6.62 6.16 -10.04
CA VAL A 89 5.92 6.80 -8.91
C VAL A 89 6.59 6.44 -7.59
N ILE A 90 7.01 5.19 -7.41
CA ILE A 90 7.63 4.70 -6.18
C ILE A 90 8.93 5.46 -5.88
N SER A 91 9.75 5.74 -6.88
CA SER A 91 11.00 6.51 -6.71
C SER A 91 10.79 7.93 -6.16
N ARG A 92 9.58 8.46 -6.25
CA ARG A 92 9.21 9.80 -5.75
C ARG A 92 8.67 9.79 -4.33
N VAL A 93 8.15 8.65 -3.86
CA VAL A 93 7.49 8.51 -2.56
C VAL A 93 8.32 7.73 -1.55
N SER A 94 9.15 6.80 -1.99
CA SER A 94 10.08 6.06 -1.14
C SER A 94 11.12 7.00 -0.53
N THR A 95 11.54 6.70 0.69
CA THR A 95 12.67 7.40 1.33
C THR A 95 13.91 7.38 0.46
N LYS A 96 14.76 8.39 0.59
CA LYS A 96 16.05 8.45 -0.11
C LYS A 96 17.19 7.88 0.70
N ASN A 97 17.08 7.96 2.01
CA ASN A 97 18.06 7.45 2.95
C ASN A 97 17.38 6.59 3.99
N SER A 98 18.10 5.63 4.54
CA SER A 98 17.61 4.87 5.68
C SER A 98 17.40 5.77 6.90
N TYR A 99 16.39 5.44 7.71
CA TYR A 99 16.15 6.13 8.98
C TYR A 99 15.61 5.16 10.03
N PRO A 100 15.94 5.39 11.33
CA PRO A 100 15.44 4.57 12.41
C PRO A 100 14.07 5.05 12.91
N VAL A 101 13.26 4.09 13.41
CA VAL A 101 12.10 4.32 14.26
C VAL A 101 12.35 3.52 15.53
N PRO A 102 12.76 4.17 16.64
CA PRO A 102 13.23 3.49 17.83
C PRO A 102 12.15 2.67 18.53
N GLY A 103 12.54 1.51 19.01
CA GLY A 103 11.80 0.60 19.87
C GLY A 103 12.77 -0.25 20.68
N SER A 104 12.28 -1.18 21.51
CA SER A 104 13.13 -1.91 22.46
C SER A 104 13.11 -3.43 22.28
N LYS A 105 12.22 -3.97 21.44
CA LYS A 105 12.06 -5.44 21.35
C LYS A 105 12.66 -6.02 20.07
N ARG A 106 11.86 -6.14 19.01
CA ARG A 106 12.25 -6.83 17.77
C ARG A 106 12.85 -5.85 16.78
N ASN A 107 13.95 -6.23 16.14
CA ASN A 107 14.57 -5.46 15.08
C ASN A 107 13.88 -5.75 13.73
N ILE A 108 13.12 -4.82 13.23
CA ILE A 108 12.38 -4.95 11.98
C ILE A 108 13.01 -4.07 10.91
N VAL A 109 13.35 -4.64 9.77
CA VAL A 109 13.67 -3.85 8.59
C VAL A 109 12.39 -3.64 7.79
N VAL A 110 12.09 -2.38 7.48
CA VAL A 110 10.94 -1.98 6.67
C VAL A 110 11.41 -1.49 5.32
N VAL A 111 10.97 -2.13 4.24
CA VAL A 111 11.26 -1.69 2.87
C VAL A 111 10.17 -0.71 2.43
N ASP A 112 10.56 0.51 2.12
CA ASP A 112 9.65 1.63 1.82
C ASP A 112 9.33 1.74 0.34
N PHE A 113 8.15 1.28 -0.07
CA PHE A 113 7.58 1.51 -1.41
C PHE A 113 6.69 2.76 -1.47
N GLY A 114 6.51 3.48 -0.37
CA GLY A 114 5.61 4.62 -0.16
C GLY A 114 4.76 4.41 1.09
N ILE A 115 5.46 4.20 2.19
CA ILE A 115 4.88 3.77 3.47
C ILE A 115 3.89 4.77 4.05
N LYS A 116 2.80 4.26 4.61
CA LYS A 116 1.91 5.00 5.50
C LYS A 116 2.48 5.01 6.92
N HIS A 117 2.35 6.13 7.60
CA HIS A 117 2.79 6.26 8.99
C HIS A 117 2.04 5.32 9.95
N SER A 118 0.81 4.92 9.62
CA SER A 118 0.05 3.93 10.41
C SER A 118 0.79 2.60 10.53
N ILE A 119 1.44 2.13 9.48
CA ILE A 119 2.23 0.88 9.54
C ILE A 119 3.38 1.01 10.57
N LEU A 120 4.05 2.16 10.59
CA LEU A 120 5.09 2.41 11.59
C LEU A 120 4.53 2.55 13.00
N ARG A 121 3.31 3.10 13.15
CA ARG A 121 2.61 3.16 14.46
C ARG A 121 2.26 1.76 14.95
N GLU A 122 1.72 0.90 14.08
CA GLU A 122 1.42 -0.51 14.43
C GLU A 122 2.67 -1.27 14.93
N LEU A 123 3.81 -1.06 14.27
CA LEU A 123 5.08 -1.64 14.70
C LEU A 123 5.57 -1.00 16.02
N ALA A 124 5.42 0.32 16.18
CA ALA A 124 5.82 1.01 17.40
C ALA A 124 4.95 0.64 18.61
N GLU A 125 3.65 0.42 18.45
CA GLU A 125 2.75 -0.07 19.49
C GLU A 125 3.15 -1.47 20.00
N ARG A 126 3.80 -2.26 19.13
CA ARG A 126 4.39 -3.57 19.46
C ARG A 126 5.85 -3.47 19.91
N ASP A 127 6.31 -2.23 20.16
CA ASP A 127 7.65 -1.90 20.68
C ASP A 127 8.79 -2.38 19.75
N CYS A 128 8.54 -2.42 18.43
CA CYS A 128 9.52 -2.81 17.45
C CYS A 128 10.55 -1.69 17.22
N ASN A 129 11.82 -2.05 17.18
CA ASN A 129 12.91 -1.19 16.73
C ASN A 129 13.05 -1.32 15.22
N CYS A 130 12.66 -0.28 14.47
CA CYS A 130 12.60 -0.37 13.02
C CYS A 130 13.73 0.43 12.35
N ILE A 131 14.25 -0.12 11.24
CA ILE A 131 15.06 0.60 10.28
C ILE A 131 14.32 0.59 8.95
N VAL A 132 13.97 1.78 8.47
CA VAL A 132 13.29 1.95 7.18
C VAL A 132 14.33 2.12 6.09
N LEU A 133 14.30 1.25 5.08
CA LEU A 133 15.19 1.27 3.92
C LEU A 133 14.44 1.71 2.65
N PRO A 134 15.12 2.34 1.69
CA PRO A 134 14.52 2.64 0.39
C PRO A 134 14.19 1.36 -0.39
N TYR A 135 13.23 1.45 -1.32
CA TYR A 135 12.81 0.32 -2.18
C TYR A 135 13.94 -0.28 -3.04
N THR A 136 15.06 0.42 -3.17
CA THR A 136 16.24 0.00 -3.92
C THR A 136 17.24 -0.79 -3.09
N ALA A 137 16.98 -1.01 -1.80
CA ALA A 137 17.87 -1.76 -0.93
C ALA A 137 18.10 -3.19 -1.45
N THR A 138 19.32 -3.66 -1.34
CA THR A 138 19.71 -5.03 -1.72
C THR A 138 19.44 -6.02 -0.59
N ALA A 139 19.39 -7.30 -0.90
CA ALA A 139 19.25 -8.35 0.12
C ALA A 139 20.43 -8.35 1.09
N GLU A 140 21.64 -8.12 0.60
CA GLU A 140 22.86 -8.04 1.41
C GLU A 140 22.79 -6.86 2.41
N GLU A 141 22.43 -5.65 1.94
CA GLU A 141 22.28 -4.48 2.81
C GLU A 141 21.24 -4.74 3.92
N LEU A 142 20.13 -5.39 3.57
CA LEU A 142 19.05 -5.71 4.50
C LEU A 142 19.49 -6.75 5.53
N LEU A 143 20.06 -7.88 5.08
CA LEU A 143 20.48 -8.98 5.95
C LEU A 143 21.65 -8.60 6.86
N ASN A 144 22.55 -7.70 6.44
CA ASN A 144 23.65 -7.18 7.27
C ASN A 144 23.17 -6.38 8.49
N LEU A 145 21.90 -5.96 8.52
CA LEU A 145 21.29 -5.33 9.71
C LEU A 145 20.82 -6.36 10.75
N ASN A 146 20.97 -7.65 10.45
CA ASN A 146 20.53 -8.77 11.31
C ASN A 146 19.09 -8.58 11.82
N PRO A 147 18.10 -8.41 10.93
CA PRO A 147 16.73 -8.19 11.35
C PRO A 147 16.10 -9.48 11.91
N ASP A 148 15.21 -9.31 12.89
CA ASP A 148 14.35 -10.38 13.36
C ASP A 148 13.21 -10.67 12.37
N GLY A 149 12.82 -9.68 11.57
CA GLY A 149 11.80 -9.79 10.54
C GLY A 149 11.86 -8.64 9.54
N VAL A 150 11.21 -8.82 8.40
CA VAL A 150 11.13 -7.83 7.32
C VAL A 150 9.69 -7.52 7.00
N LEU A 151 9.36 -6.22 6.93
CA LEU A 151 8.07 -5.75 6.46
C LEU A 151 8.23 -5.03 5.11
N LEU A 152 7.47 -5.46 4.12
CA LEU A 152 7.34 -4.83 2.82
C LEU A 152 6.13 -3.90 2.85
N SER A 153 6.36 -2.60 2.73
CA SER A 153 5.30 -1.61 2.90
C SER A 153 4.32 -1.56 1.73
N ASN A 154 3.25 -0.83 1.91
CA ASN A 154 2.39 -0.37 0.84
C ASN A 154 3.13 0.61 -0.08
N GLY A 155 2.55 0.85 -1.27
CA GLY A 155 3.07 1.83 -2.21
C GLY A 155 2.20 2.01 -3.45
N PRO A 156 2.38 3.10 -4.20
CA PRO A 156 1.67 3.35 -5.44
C PRO A 156 2.39 2.73 -6.66
N GLY A 157 1.70 2.67 -7.79
CA GLY A 157 2.30 2.39 -9.09
C GLY A 157 2.04 0.99 -9.62
N ASN A 158 2.86 0.58 -10.59
CA ASN A 158 2.80 -0.75 -11.21
C ASN A 158 3.80 -1.68 -10.53
N PRO A 159 3.37 -2.80 -9.94
CA PRO A 159 4.28 -3.75 -9.29
C PRO A 159 5.33 -4.35 -10.23
N GLU A 160 5.08 -4.41 -11.54
CA GLU A 160 6.07 -4.87 -12.52
C GLU A 160 7.30 -3.96 -12.63
N GLU A 161 7.23 -2.71 -12.15
CA GLU A 161 8.39 -1.83 -12.03
C GLU A 161 9.32 -2.24 -10.86
N MET A 162 8.87 -3.18 -10.00
CA MET A 162 9.56 -3.60 -8.77
C MET A 162 10.30 -4.95 -8.90
N LEU A 163 10.66 -5.37 -10.11
CA LEU A 163 11.35 -6.66 -10.31
C LEU A 163 12.69 -6.77 -9.58
N THR A 164 13.40 -5.66 -9.37
CA THR A 164 14.62 -5.64 -8.55
C THR A 164 14.33 -5.91 -7.09
N ALA A 165 13.26 -5.28 -6.54
CA ALA A 165 12.81 -5.55 -5.19
C ALA A 165 12.26 -6.99 -5.06
N ALA A 166 11.59 -7.52 -6.06
CA ALA A 166 11.15 -8.93 -6.07
C ALA A 166 12.33 -9.91 -5.95
N LYS A 167 13.44 -9.64 -6.62
CA LYS A 167 14.68 -10.47 -6.49
C LYS A 167 15.28 -10.36 -5.08
N MET A 168 15.26 -9.17 -4.49
CA MET A 168 15.66 -8.97 -3.09
C MET A 168 14.79 -9.80 -2.15
N VAL A 169 13.46 -9.73 -2.31
CA VAL A 169 12.49 -10.49 -1.49
C VAL A 169 12.71 -12.00 -1.63
N GLN A 170 12.90 -12.51 -2.85
CA GLN A 170 13.18 -13.93 -3.12
C GLN A 170 14.41 -14.46 -2.35
N GLU A 171 15.39 -13.61 -2.07
CA GLU A 171 16.54 -14.00 -1.26
C GLU A 171 16.23 -13.87 0.24
N VAL A 172 15.66 -12.75 0.65
CA VAL A 172 15.43 -12.41 2.07
C VAL A 172 14.43 -13.37 2.74
N GLU A 173 13.36 -13.79 2.06
CA GLU A 173 12.34 -14.68 2.61
C GLU A 173 12.85 -16.07 3.04
N LYS A 174 14.03 -16.47 2.54
CA LYS A 174 14.70 -17.71 2.93
C LYS A 174 15.36 -17.63 4.31
N HIS A 175 15.66 -16.41 4.75
CA HIS A 175 16.51 -16.14 5.91
C HIS A 175 15.75 -15.55 7.10
N VAL A 176 14.70 -14.79 6.88
CA VAL A 176 13.97 -14.09 7.96
C VAL A 176 12.46 -14.07 7.71
N PRO A 177 11.64 -14.03 8.78
CA PRO A 177 10.21 -13.83 8.69
C PRO A 177 9.85 -12.57 7.88
N LEU A 178 8.85 -12.68 7.00
CA LEU A 178 8.47 -11.61 6.09
C LEU A 178 6.96 -11.36 6.08
N PHE A 179 6.57 -10.09 6.16
CA PHE A 179 5.20 -9.63 6.00
C PHE A 179 5.08 -8.57 4.91
N GLY A 180 4.19 -8.76 3.93
CA GLY A 180 3.96 -7.83 2.84
C GLY A 180 2.56 -7.20 2.85
N ILE A 181 2.47 -5.87 2.69
CA ILE A 181 1.21 -5.12 2.70
C ILE A 181 1.01 -4.41 1.36
N CYS A 182 -0.13 -4.63 0.69
CA CYS A 182 -0.56 -3.97 -0.55
C CYS A 182 0.49 -4.09 -1.68
N MET A 183 1.33 -3.07 -1.94
CA MET A 183 2.45 -3.19 -2.89
C MET A 183 3.42 -4.29 -2.45
N GLY A 184 3.70 -4.41 -1.15
CA GLY A 184 4.53 -5.48 -0.59
C GLY A 184 3.98 -6.88 -0.88
N HIS A 185 2.65 -7.06 -0.85
CA HIS A 185 1.99 -8.30 -1.27
C HIS A 185 2.23 -8.61 -2.75
N GLN A 186 2.10 -7.61 -3.62
CA GLN A 186 2.32 -7.79 -5.06
C GLN A 186 3.77 -8.10 -5.37
N VAL A 187 4.73 -7.43 -4.70
CA VAL A 187 6.16 -7.72 -4.82
C VAL A 187 6.51 -9.12 -4.31
N PHE A 188 5.92 -9.53 -3.19
CA PHE A 188 6.05 -10.90 -2.66
C PHE A 188 5.54 -11.96 -3.65
N ALA A 189 4.38 -11.71 -4.28
CA ALA A 189 3.84 -12.59 -5.31
C ALA A 189 4.79 -12.69 -6.53
N LEU A 190 5.33 -11.56 -7.00
CA LEU A 190 6.30 -11.52 -8.10
C LEU A 190 7.60 -12.24 -7.73
N ALA A 191 8.09 -12.12 -6.50
CA ALA A 191 9.28 -12.81 -6.00
C ALA A 191 9.12 -14.34 -6.09
N ASN A 192 7.91 -14.82 -5.92
CA ASN A 192 7.55 -16.24 -5.98
C ASN A 192 7.00 -16.69 -7.35
N GLY A 193 7.29 -15.94 -8.41
CA GLY A 193 6.98 -16.29 -9.79
C GLY A 193 5.54 -16.08 -10.23
N ALA A 194 4.68 -15.53 -9.38
CA ALA A 194 3.34 -15.14 -9.77
C ALA A 194 3.37 -13.85 -10.61
N SER A 195 2.30 -13.56 -11.32
CA SER A 195 2.11 -12.32 -12.09
C SER A 195 1.01 -11.46 -11.51
N THR A 196 1.01 -10.19 -11.88
CA THR A 196 -0.03 -9.24 -11.52
C THR A 196 -0.75 -8.72 -12.74
N TYR A 197 -1.97 -8.25 -12.57
CA TYR A 197 -2.73 -7.64 -13.63
C TYR A 197 -3.36 -6.33 -13.19
N LYS A 198 -3.53 -5.41 -14.13
CA LYS A 198 -4.20 -4.14 -13.88
C LYS A 198 -5.71 -4.35 -13.84
N MET A 199 -6.33 -4.04 -12.72
CA MET A 199 -7.78 -4.05 -12.58
C MET A 199 -8.41 -2.87 -13.35
N LYS A 200 -9.66 -3.01 -13.76
CA LYS A 200 -10.36 -1.95 -14.51
C LYS A 200 -10.42 -0.64 -13.73
N PHE A 201 -10.83 -0.68 -12.46
CA PHE A 201 -10.89 0.49 -11.58
C PHE A 201 -10.27 0.23 -10.20
N GLY A 202 -9.94 -1.02 -9.86
CA GLY A 202 -9.35 -1.43 -8.59
C GLY A 202 -10.30 -1.39 -7.41
N HIS A 203 -9.81 -1.77 -6.23
CA HIS A 203 -10.55 -1.66 -4.97
C HIS A 203 -10.16 -0.37 -4.25
N ARG A 204 -11.16 0.41 -3.84
CA ARG A 204 -11.00 1.67 -3.10
C ARG A 204 -12.17 1.87 -2.17
N GLY A 205 -11.89 1.91 -0.87
CA GLY A 205 -12.89 2.08 0.18
C GLY A 205 -12.51 1.35 1.46
N PHE A 206 -13.40 1.43 2.45
CA PHE A 206 -13.20 0.89 3.80
C PHE A 206 -14.19 -0.22 4.13
N ASN A 207 -14.87 -0.78 3.14
CA ASN A 207 -15.96 -1.73 3.29
C ASN A 207 -15.85 -2.89 2.29
N HIS A 208 -14.64 -3.29 1.96
CA HIS A 208 -14.38 -4.46 1.12
C HIS A 208 -14.38 -5.71 1.98
N PRO A 209 -15.34 -6.64 1.79
CA PRO A 209 -15.39 -7.87 2.56
C PRO A 209 -14.35 -8.85 2.02
N VAL A 210 -13.48 -9.29 2.90
CA VAL A 210 -12.44 -10.29 2.60
C VAL A 210 -12.68 -11.52 3.46
N ARG A 211 -12.63 -12.69 2.82
CA ARG A 211 -12.75 -13.98 3.50
C ARG A 211 -11.38 -14.58 3.74
N GLU A 212 -11.11 -14.93 4.98
CA GLU A 212 -10.02 -15.83 5.32
C GLU A 212 -10.43 -17.28 4.98
N ILE A 213 -9.63 -17.95 4.15
CA ILE A 213 -10.00 -19.28 3.62
C ILE A 213 -9.95 -20.34 4.71
N ALA A 214 -8.99 -20.27 5.64
CA ALA A 214 -8.79 -21.28 6.66
C ALA A 214 -9.94 -21.35 7.67
N THR A 215 -10.43 -20.20 8.12
CA THR A 215 -11.49 -20.10 9.13
C THR A 215 -12.88 -19.90 8.53
N GLY A 216 -12.96 -19.37 7.30
CA GLY A 216 -14.19 -18.93 6.67
C GLY A 216 -14.71 -17.58 7.18
N ASN A 217 -14.01 -16.94 8.10
CA ASN A 217 -14.38 -15.65 8.63
C ASN A 217 -14.31 -14.57 7.55
N ILE A 218 -15.18 -13.56 7.67
CA ILE A 218 -15.23 -12.41 6.78
C ILE A 218 -14.98 -11.16 7.62
N GLY A 219 -13.89 -10.46 7.31
CA GLY A 219 -13.57 -9.14 7.85
C GLY A 219 -13.85 -8.05 6.81
N PHE A 220 -14.13 -6.83 7.27
CA PHE A 220 -14.17 -5.65 6.41
C PHE A 220 -12.80 -4.99 6.38
N THR A 221 -12.34 -4.66 5.17
CA THR A 221 -10.97 -4.18 4.97
C THR A 221 -10.93 -2.81 4.32
N SER A 222 -9.86 -2.07 4.63
CA SER A 222 -9.48 -0.85 3.94
C SER A 222 -8.67 -1.22 2.70
N GLN A 223 -9.06 -0.74 1.53
CA GLN A 223 -8.39 -1.04 0.27
C GLN A 223 -8.16 0.19 -0.59
N ASN A 224 -6.98 0.26 -1.22
CA ASN A 224 -6.64 1.28 -2.19
C ASN A 224 -5.57 0.76 -3.16
N HIS A 225 -5.97 -0.10 -4.09
CA HIS A 225 -5.06 -0.65 -5.09
C HIS A 225 -5.71 -0.74 -6.47
N GLY A 226 -4.90 -0.74 -7.52
CA GLY A 226 -5.34 -0.83 -8.91
C GLY A 226 -4.78 -2.05 -9.65
N TYR A 227 -3.97 -2.85 -8.96
CA TYR A 227 -3.41 -4.12 -9.45
C TYR A 227 -3.75 -5.22 -8.48
N ALA A 228 -3.83 -6.45 -8.99
CA ALA A 228 -4.06 -7.65 -8.19
C ALA A 228 -3.19 -8.79 -8.70
N VAL A 229 -2.96 -9.80 -7.86
CA VAL A 229 -2.24 -11.02 -8.24
C VAL A 229 -3.14 -11.90 -9.10
N ASP A 230 -2.63 -12.41 -10.22
CA ASP A 230 -3.35 -13.37 -11.05
C ASP A 230 -3.38 -14.75 -10.37
N PRO A 231 -4.56 -15.24 -9.95
CA PRO A 231 -4.67 -16.52 -9.26
C PRO A 231 -4.19 -17.71 -10.12
N LYS A 232 -4.20 -17.56 -11.45
CA LYS A 232 -3.75 -18.62 -12.37
C LYS A 232 -2.23 -18.73 -12.45
N SER A 233 -1.51 -17.68 -12.08
CA SER A 233 -0.05 -17.66 -12.10
C SER A 233 0.60 -18.16 -10.82
N ILE A 234 -0.19 -18.39 -9.76
CA ILE A 234 0.31 -18.80 -8.44
C ILE A 234 0.80 -20.25 -8.51
N ASP A 235 2.08 -20.45 -8.20
CA ASP A 235 2.64 -21.78 -7.96
C ASP A 235 2.12 -22.34 -6.64
N LYS A 236 1.18 -23.28 -6.74
CA LYS A 236 0.54 -23.92 -5.58
C LYS A 236 1.46 -24.87 -4.81
N GLU A 237 2.62 -25.21 -5.32
CA GLU A 237 3.62 -25.98 -4.57
C GLU A 237 4.30 -25.09 -3.52
N ASN A 238 4.54 -23.82 -3.84
CA ASN A 238 5.25 -22.89 -2.98
C ASN A 238 4.32 -21.92 -2.23
N LEU A 239 3.20 -21.50 -2.83
CA LEU A 239 2.29 -20.51 -2.26
C LEU A 239 0.90 -21.10 -1.95
N MET A 240 0.28 -20.54 -0.93
CA MET A 240 -1.11 -20.78 -0.57
C MET A 240 -1.86 -19.45 -0.55
N ILE A 241 -3.04 -19.41 -1.18
CA ILE A 241 -3.96 -18.27 -1.07
C ILE A 241 -4.62 -18.37 0.31
N THR A 242 -4.52 -17.31 1.09
CA THR A 242 -5.07 -17.25 2.46
C THR A 242 -6.34 -16.43 2.53
N HIS A 243 -6.46 -15.39 1.71
CA HIS A 243 -7.60 -14.46 1.72
C HIS A 243 -8.09 -14.20 0.29
N VAL A 244 -9.39 -14.01 0.16
CA VAL A 244 -10.06 -13.64 -1.11
C VAL A 244 -11.14 -12.58 -0.89
N GLU A 245 -11.25 -11.64 -1.81
CA GLU A 245 -12.36 -10.67 -1.82
C GLU A 245 -13.67 -11.41 -2.15
N VAL A 246 -14.73 -11.10 -1.38
CA VAL A 246 -15.98 -11.88 -1.43
C VAL A 246 -16.79 -11.62 -2.69
N ASN A 247 -16.75 -10.38 -3.24
CA ASN A 247 -17.60 -10.00 -4.37
C ASN A 247 -17.03 -10.43 -5.72
N ASP A 248 -15.70 -10.41 -5.91
CA ASP A 248 -15.09 -10.67 -7.21
C ASP A 248 -14.02 -11.78 -7.20
N GLY A 249 -13.68 -12.31 -6.03
CA GLY A 249 -12.72 -13.40 -5.88
C GLY A 249 -11.27 -13.00 -6.08
N THR A 250 -10.95 -11.72 -6.05
CA THR A 250 -9.56 -11.22 -6.10
C THR A 250 -8.74 -11.83 -4.98
N VAL A 251 -7.48 -12.21 -5.28
CA VAL A 251 -6.54 -12.71 -4.28
C VAL A 251 -6.15 -11.59 -3.34
N GLU A 252 -6.43 -11.76 -2.06
CA GLU A 252 -6.24 -10.76 -1.02
C GLU A 252 -5.20 -11.15 0.02
N GLY A 253 -4.68 -12.38 -0.02
CA GLY A 253 -3.61 -12.83 0.84
C GLY A 253 -2.90 -14.05 0.32
N LEU A 254 -1.61 -14.12 0.59
CA LEU A 254 -0.72 -15.22 0.25
C LEU A 254 0.14 -15.61 1.45
N ARG A 255 0.48 -16.91 1.54
CA ARG A 255 1.46 -17.43 2.50
C ARG A 255 2.39 -18.38 1.78
N HIS A 256 3.69 -18.29 2.06
CA HIS A 256 4.66 -19.25 1.58
C HIS A 256 4.58 -20.55 2.41
N LYS A 257 4.61 -21.70 1.73
CA LYS A 257 4.46 -23.01 2.40
C LYS A 257 5.72 -23.49 3.10
N LYS A 258 6.88 -22.99 2.68
CA LYS A 258 8.19 -23.43 3.17
C LYS A 258 8.84 -22.38 4.08
N TYR A 259 8.72 -21.11 3.74
CA TYR A 259 9.36 -20.02 4.47
C TYR A 259 8.34 -19.30 5.36
N PRO A 260 8.77 -18.71 6.48
CA PRO A 260 7.89 -17.92 7.35
C PRO A 260 7.58 -16.56 6.71
N ALA A 261 6.77 -16.57 5.65
CA ALA A 261 6.44 -15.39 4.88
C ALA A 261 4.95 -15.38 4.49
N PHE A 262 4.31 -14.24 4.68
CA PHE A 262 2.93 -14.02 4.26
C PHE A 262 2.67 -12.57 3.84
N SER A 263 1.56 -12.34 3.17
CA SER A 263 1.23 -11.01 2.69
C SER A 263 -0.27 -10.82 2.49
N VAL A 264 -0.74 -9.57 2.59
CA VAL A 264 -2.13 -9.18 2.33
C VAL A 264 -2.21 -7.99 1.37
N GLN A 265 -3.22 -7.99 0.51
CA GLN A 265 -3.45 -6.94 -0.48
C GLN A 265 -4.11 -5.70 0.14
N PHE A 266 -4.96 -5.90 1.15
CA PHE A 266 -5.62 -4.84 1.90
C PHE A 266 -4.69 -4.19 2.93
N HIS A 267 -5.19 -3.16 3.62
CA HIS A 267 -4.45 -2.40 4.64
C HIS A 267 -4.91 -2.80 6.05
N PRO A 268 -4.20 -3.69 6.75
CA PRO A 268 -4.53 -4.08 8.12
C PRO A 268 -4.29 -2.95 9.13
N ASP A 269 -3.45 -1.97 8.79
CA ASP A 269 -3.21 -0.74 9.53
C ASP A 269 -4.39 0.24 9.56
N ALA A 270 -5.42 -0.02 8.78
CA ALA A 270 -6.79 0.52 8.76
C ALA A 270 -6.97 2.04 8.94
N THR A 271 -5.96 2.86 8.78
CA THR A 271 -6.08 4.31 8.99
C THR A 271 -6.17 5.06 7.64
N PRO A 272 -7.42 5.49 7.26
CA PRO A 272 -8.71 5.21 7.90
C PRO A 272 -9.29 3.86 7.50
N GLY A 273 -10.15 3.29 8.37
CA GLY A 273 -10.89 2.05 8.07
C GLY A 273 -11.21 1.21 9.31
N PRO A 274 -11.80 0.02 9.09
CA PRO A 274 -12.06 -0.94 10.16
C PRO A 274 -10.76 -1.61 10.63
N HIS A 275 -10.71 -1.98 11.92
CA HIS A 275 -9.58 -2.64 12.56
C HIS A 275 -9.77 -4.17 12.68
N ASP A 276 -10.57 -4.76 11.79
CA ASP A 276 -10.90 -6.19 11.83
C ASP A 276 -9.66 -7.08 11.63
N GLU A 277 -8.63 -6.57 10.96
CA GLU A 277 -7.46 -7.31 10.51
C GLU A 277 -6.13 -6.81 11.11
N ASP A 278 -6.15 -5.97 12.15
CA ASP A 278 -4.95 -5.45 12.80
C ASP A 278 -4.14 -6.56 13.52
N SER A 279 -4.80 -7.67 13.88
CA SER A 279 -4.19 -8.87 14.43
C SER A 279 -3.11 -9.50 13.53
N LEU A 280 -3.10 -9.20 12.22
CA LEU A 280 -2.04 -9.68 11.31
C LEU A 280 -0.64 -9.16 11.68
N PHE A 281 -0.55 -8.01 12.34
CA PHE A 281 0.71 -7.56 12.91
C PHE A 281 1.15 -8.44 14.10
N ASP A 282 0.21 -8.94 14.91
CA ASP A 282 0.49 -9.86 16.00
C ASP A 282 0.90 -11.25 15.48
N ASP A 283 0.30 -11.70 14.39
CA ASP A 283 0.70 -12.91 13.68
C ASP A 283 2.15 -12.80 13.17
N PHE A 284 2.52 -11.64 12.64
CA PHE A 284 3.91 -11.37 12.23
C PHE A 284 4.87 -11.40 13.42
N MET A 285 4.51 -10.80 14.55
CA MET A 285 5.32 -10.86 15.77
C MET A 285 5.47 -12.29 16.28
N SER A 286 4.38 -13.06 16.28
CA SER A 286 4.38 -14.47 16.70
C SER A 286 5.28 -15.33 15.81
N MET A 287 5.24 -15.10 14.51
CA MET A 287 6.11 -15.80 13.54
C MET A 287 7.60 -15.51 13.78
N ILE A 288 7.93 -14.27 14.15
CA ILE A 288 9.30 -13.88 14.52
C ILE A 288 9.75 -14.60 15.81
N ASP A 289 8.90 -14.61 16.83
CA ASP A 289 9.23 -15.22 18.12
C ASP A 289 9.42 -16.75 18.01
N GLN A 290 8.53 -17.43 17.28
CA GLN A 290 8.65 -18.86 17.01
C GLN A 290 9.98 -19.22 16.36
N ARG A 291 10.42 -18.43 15.38
CA ARG A 291 11.70 -18.67 14.73
C ARG A 291 12.88 -18.51 15.69
N LYS A 292 12.86 -17.51 16.58
CA LYS A 292 13.92 -17.31 17.59
C LYS A 292 14.00 -18.44 18.60
N GLU A 293 12.92 -19.14 18.85
CA GLU A 293 12.90 -20.32 19.75
C GLU A 293 13.46 -21.57 19.07
N GLU A 294 13.46 -21.62 17.73
CA GLU A 294 13.99 -22.74 16.93
C GLU A 294 15.49 -22.63 16.63
N GLU A 295 16.09 -21.42 16.73
CA GLU A 295 17.53 -21.14 16.58
C GLU A 295 18.31 -21.35 17.89
#